data_a1dd989da3e4b9da076258b70672a71f
#
_entry.id   a1dd989da3e4b9da076258b70672a71f
#
_cell.length_a   1.000
_cell.length_b   1.000
_cell.length_c   1.000
_cell.angle_alpha   90.00
_cell.angle_beta   90.00
_cell.angle_gamma   90.00
#
_symmetry.space_group_name_H-M   'P 1'
#
loop_
_entity.id
_entity.type
_entity.pdbx_description
1 polymer ?
#
loop_
_entity_poly.entity_id
_entity_poly.type
_entity_poly.pdbx_seq_one_letter_code
_entity_poly.pdbx_strand_id
1 'polypeptide(L)'
;MNLPEVSIGGLCPKLPVIQGGMGIGISLSGLASAVANAGGIGIISGVQIGFREPDFEKDPVSANIRAIGKELRRARELAPNGIIGMNFMSIDSHYTEYVTEAVKQGADLIISGAGLPLTLPELTAGSQTRIVPIVSSARACRLILTKWLRKHNRFPDAVVVEGPLAGGHLGFKLDDLYNETNQTLEQALADVVAYIRKFEQEHNVSIPVFAAGGIMDYTDVQRMLEIGASGVQVGSSFVTTKECDASDRFKQTYLDARPEDVRIIKSPTGFAARAVNTKFVQQAYDHGGIPVQHCFRCMPEICNAATTPYCLSQALFDAARGENMGGLVFCGGRVGELHEIVTVQQVMDRLTKPAVM
;
A
#
# COMPACT_ATOMS: atom_id res chain seq x y z
N MET A 1 19.64 -10.94 -15.71
CA MET A 1 19.67 -11.82 -14.52
C MET A 1 18.29 -12.42 -14.39
N ASN A 2 18.16 -13.70 -14.03
CA ASN A 2 16.83 -14.27 -13.76
C ASN A 2 16.28 -13.72 -12.44
N LEU A 3 14.95 -13.51 -12.37
CA LEU A 3 14.31 -13.12 -11.13
C LEU A 3 14.42 -14.25 -10.08
N PRO A 4 14.63 -13.93 -8.80
CA PRO A 4 14.72 -14.94 -7.76
C PRO A 4 13.37 -15.63 -7.51
N GLU A 5 13.41 -16.90 -7.16
CA GLU A 5 12.27 -17.58 -6.56
C GLU A 5 12.12 -17.10 -5.10
N VAL A 6 10.90 -16.78 -4.71
CA VAL A 6 10.61 -16.25 -3.38
C VAL A 6 9.53 -17.08 -2.69
N SER A 7 9.74 -17.32 -1.40
CA SER A 7 8.72 -17.96 -0.55
C SER A 7 8.39 -17.04 0.63
N ILE A 8 7.12 -16.66 0.74
CA ILE A 8 6.58 -15.84 1.84
C ILE A 8 5.79 -16.77 2.76
N GLY A 9 6.47 -17.32 3.77
CA GLY A 9 5.85 -18.29 4.68
C GLY A 9 5.22 -19.50 3.96
N GLY A 10 5.79 -19.95 2.84
CA GLY A 10 5.27 -21.04 2.01
C GLY A 10 4.40 -20.60 0.82
N LEU A 11 4.04 -19.32 0.70
CA LEU A 11 3.43 -18.78 -0.52
C LEU A 11 4.53 -18.48 -1.55
N CYS A 12 4.43 -19.09 -2.73
CA CYS A 12 5.43 -19.00 -3.80
C CYS A 12 4.82 -18.32 -5.05
N PRO A 13 4.88 -16.99 -5.17
CA PRO A 13 4.43 -16.31 -6.36
C PRO A 13 5.34 -16.69 -7.55
N LYS A 14 4.81 -16.72 -8.77
CA LYS A 14 5.60 -16.97 -10.00
C LYS A 14 6.58 -15.83 -10.29
N LEU A 15 6.21 -14.62 -9.92
CA LEU A 15 7.00 -13.40 -10.10
C LEU A 15 7.12 -12.69 -8.74
N PRO A 16 8.31 -12.23 -8.34
CA PRO A 16 8.55 -11.59 -7.04
C PRO A 16 8.04 -10.13 -7.03
N VAL A 17 6.80 -9.93 -7.43
CA VAL A 17 6.13 -8.63 -7.54
C VAL A 17 4.87 -8.62 -6.70
N ILE A 18 4.79 -7.69 -5.76
CA ILE A 18 3.60 -7.38 -4.99
C ILE A 18 2.96 -6.12 -5.59
N GLN A 19 1.67 -6.15 -5.89
CA GLN A 19 0.94 -4.93 -6.15
C GLN A 19 0.61 -4.29 -4.80
N GLY A 20 1.06 -3.06 -4.57
CA GLY A 20 0.82 -2.33 -3.33
C GLY A 20 -0.67 -2.03 -3.11
N GLY A 21 -1.16 -2.22 -1.90
CA GLY A 21 -2.54 -1.88 -1.55
C GLY A 21 -2.79 -0.38 -1.66
N MET A 22 -3.77 0.03 -2.45
CA MET A 22 -4.10 1.43 -2.72
C MET A 22 -5.59 1.68 -2.42
N GLY A 23 -5.84 2.46 -1.38
CA GLY A 23 -7.18 2.90 -0.99
C GLY A 23 -7.44 4.36 -1.41
N ILE A 24 -8.66 4.76 -1.52
CA ILE A 24 -9.91 4.01 -1.35
C ILE A 24 -10.41 3.63 -2.75
N GLY A 25 -10.80 2.36 -2.94
CA GLY A 25 -11.41 1.93 -4.21
C GLY A 25 -10.49 1.84 -5.42
N ILE A 26 -9.16 1.91 -5.23
CA ILE A 26 -8.17 1.84 -6.30
C ILE A 26 -7.75 0.38 -6.54
N SER A 27 -7.40 -0.36 -5.47
CA SER A 27 -7.13 -1.79 -5.55
C SER A 27 -8.20 -2.58 -4.80
N LEU A 28 -9.15 -3.12 -5.54
CA LEU A 28 -10.17 -4.05 -5.08
C LEU A 28 -9.94 -5.41 -5.74
N SER A 29 -10.99 -6.22 -5.81
CA SER A 29 -10.93 -7.56 -6.39
C SER A 29 -10.52 -7.61 -7.86
N GLY A 30 -10.85 -6.57 -8.65
CA GLY A 30 -10.51 -6.48 -10.07
C GLY A 30 -8.99 -6.43 -10.28
N LEU A 31 -8.34 -5.42 -9.73
CA LEU A 31 -6.88 -5.27 -9.85
C LEU A 31 -6.13 -6.42 -9.17
N ALA A 32 -6.50 -6.75 -7.93
CA ALA A 32 -5.79 -7.77 -7.17
C ALA A 32 -5.82 -9.14 -7.88
N SER A 33 -6.98 -9.56 -8.43
CA SER A 33 -7.08 -10.82 -9.16
C SER A 33 -6.28 -10.81 -10.46
N ALA A 34 -6.26 -9.68 -11.19
CA ALA A 34 -5.49 -9.56 -12.42
C ALA A 34 -3.99 -9.71 -12.18
N VAL A 35 -3.46 -9.09 -11.10
CA VAL A 35 -2.05 -9.23 -10.70
C VAL A 35 -1.73 -10.66 -10.28
N ALA A 36 -2.61 -11.28 -9.50
CA ALA A 36 -2.44 -12.67 -9.06
C ALA A 36 -2.44 -13.65 -10.25
N ASN A 37 -3.33 -13.47 -11.23
CA ASN A 37 -3.36 -14.25 -12.46
C ASN A 37 -2.12 -14.03 -13.34
N ALA A 38 -1.54 -12.83 -13.32
CA ALA A 38 -0.28 -12.53 -13.99
C ALA A 38 0.96 -13.09 -13.24
N GLY A 39 0.77 -13.79 -12.12
CA GLY A 39 1.80 -14.48 -11.37
C GLY A 39 2.44 -13.69 -10.23
N GLY A 40 2.00 -12.46 -9.98
CA GLY A 40 2.36 -11.65 -8.82
C GLY A 40 1.49 -11.93 -7.59
N ILE A 41 1.55 -11.03 -6.62
CA ILE A 41 0.71 -11.02 -5.42
C ILE A 41 -0.26 -9.84 -5.51
N GLY A 42 -1.55 -10.13 -5.58
CA GLY A 42 -2.60 -9.11 -5.63
C GLY A 42 -3.02 -8.68 -4.23
N ILE A 43 -3.09 -7.37 -4.00
CA ILE A 43 -3.45 -6.80 -2.69
C ILE A 43 -4.68 -5.93 -2.78
N ILE A 44 -5.70 -6.29 -2.02
CA ILE A 44 -6.90 -5.50 -1.82
C ILE A 44 -6.64 -4.49 -0.70
N SER A 45 -6.97 -3.22 -0.92
CA SER A 45 -6.92 -2.21 0.16
C SER A 45 -8.16 -2.29 1.03
N GLY A 46 -7.97 -2.49 2.34
CA GLY A 46 -9.07 -2.55 3.31
C GLY A 46 -9.56 -1.18 3.81
N VAL A 47 -8.84 -0.10 3.50
CA VAL A 47 -9.19 1.25 3.99
C VAL A 47 -10.53 1.69 3.41
N GLN A 48 -11.54 1.84 4.29
CA GLN A 48 -12.89 2.28 3.95
C GLN A 48 -13.49 1.55 2.73
N ILE A 49 -13.19 0.28 2.61
CA ILE A 49 -13.51 -0.58 1.47
C ILE A 49 -15.03 -0.67 1.19
N GLY A 50 -15.85 -0.47 2.22
CA GLY A 50 -17.31 -0.47 2.15
C GLY A 50 -17.93 0.81 1.60
N PHE A 51 -17.16 1.78 1.13
CA PHE A 51 -17.65 3.10 0.70
C PHE A 51 -18.71 3.08 -0.44
N ARG A 52 -18.89 1.95 -1.10
CA ARG A 52 -19.92 1.70 -2.12
C ARG A 52 -21.16 0.98 -1.57
N GLU A 53 -21.14 0.54 -0.30
CA GLU A 53 -22.29 -0.10 0.33
C GLU A 53 -23.37 0.96 0.66
N PRO A 54 -24.66 0.66 0.45
CA PRO A 54 -25.73 1.66 0.54
C PRO A 54 -25.95 2.24 1.95
N ASP A 55 -25.50 1.54 2.99
CA ASP A 55 -25.60 1.94 4.39
C ASP A 55 -24.27 2.46 4.98
N PHE A 56 -23.24 2.64 4.15
CA PHE A 56 -21.91 3.05 4.59
C PHE A 56 -21.91 4.35 5.43
N GLU A 57 -22.69 5.35 5.05
CA GLU A 57 -22.75 6.62 5.79
C GLU A 57 -23.36 6.47 7.19
N LYS A 58 -24.21 5.46 7.40
CA LYS A 58 -24.88 5.19 8.68
C LYS A 58 -24.05 4.30 9.59
N ASP A 59 -23.44 3.27 9.01
CA ASP A 59 -22.62 2.27 9.72
C ASP A 59 -21.39 1.88 8.87
N PRO A 60 -20.33 2.73 8.85
CA PRO A 60 -19.14 2.46 8.08
C PRO A 60 -18.43 1.16 8.49
N VAL A 61 -18.49 0.80 9.77
CA VAL A 61 -17.80 -0.38 10.29
C VAL A 61 -18.41 -1.66 9.73
N SER A 62 -19.72 -1.83 9.88
CA SER A 62 -20.42 -3.00 9.35
C SER A 62 -20.33 -3.07 7.81
N ALA A 63 -20.41 -1.93 7.14
CA ALA A 63 -20.25 -1.85 5.70
C ALA A 63 -18.84 -2.32 5.25
N ASN A 64 -17.79 -1.87 5.94
CA ASN A 64 -16.42 -2.29 5.66
C ASN A 64 -16.22 -3.80 5.91
N ILE A 65 -16.73 -4.33 7.02
CA ILE A 65 -16.65 -5.77 7.34
C ILE A 65 -17.30 -6.62 6.23
N ARG A 66 -18.51 -6.24 5.78
CA ARG A 66 -19.17 -6.94 4.66
C ARG A 66 -18.38 -6.84 3.36
N ALA A 67 -17.87 -5.66 3.04
CA ALA A 67 -17.12 -5.42 1.82
C ALA A 67 -15.79 -6.18 1.79
N ILE A 68 -15.07 -6.33 2.93
CA ILE A 68 -13.88 -7.17 3.05
C ILE A 68 -14.19 -8.58 2.57
N GLY A 69 -15.25 -9.21 3.11
CA GLY A 69 -15.63 -10.55 2.71
C GLY A 69 -16.09 -10.65 1.25
N LYS A 70 -16.82 -9.65 0.75
CA LYS A 70 -17.30 -9.59 -0.63
C LYS A 70 -16.14 -9.50 -1.63
N GLU A 71 -15.20 -8.60 -1.39
CA GLU A 71 -14.07 -8.38 -2.29
C GLU A 71 -13.09 -9.57 -2.27
N LEU A 72 -12.81 -10.18 -1.11
CA LEU A 72 -11.98 -11.39 -1.04
C LEU A 72 -12.60 -12.57 -1.78
N ARG A 73 -13.91 -12.84 -1.59
CA ARG A 73 -14.58 -13.92 -2.34
C ARG A 73 -14.54 -13.68 -3.84
N ARG A 74 -14.85 -12.45 -4.27
CA ARG A 74 -14.80 -12.08 -5.70
C ARG A 74 -13.40 -12.23 -6.28
N ALA A 75 -12.37 -11.79 -5.56
CA ALA A 75 -10.99 -11.95 -6.00
C ALA A 75 -10.60 -13.42 -6.14
N ARG A 76 -11.06 -14.26 -5.21
CA ARG A 76 -10.82 -15.71 -5.25
C ARG A 76 -11.55 -16.39 -6.42
N GLU A 77 -12.78 -15.96 -6.74
CA GLU A 77 -13.52 -16.42 -7.92
C GLU A 77 -12.80 -16.06 -9.23
N LEU A 78 -12.25 -14.84 -9.31
CA LEU A 78 -11.52 -14.35 -10.49
C LEU A 78 -10.10 -14.92 -10.62
N ALA A 79 -9.47 -15.27 -9.50
CA ALA A 79 -8.12 -15.84 -9.43
C ALA A 79 -8.06 -17.02 -8.44
N PRO A 80 -8.63 -18.21 -8.80
CA PRO A 80 -8.76 -19.34 -7.88
C PRO A 80 -7.43 -19.85 -7.32
N ASN A 81 -6.37 -19.78 -8.10
CA ASN A 81 -5.02 -20.23 -7.73
C ASN A 81 -4.04 -19.07 -7.46
N GLY A 82 -4.56 -17.84 -7.44
CA GLY A 82 -3.76 -16.65 -7.22
C GLY A 82 -3.49 -16.38 -5.74
N ILE A 83 -2.41 -15.67 -5.44
CA ILE A 83 -2.12 -15.19 -4.07
C ILE A 83 -2.80 -13.84 -3.90
N ILE A 84 -3.77 -13.77 -2.98
CA ILE A 84 -4.59 -12.60 -2.69
C ILE A 84 -4.41 -12.19 -1.24
N GLY A 85 -3.87 -11.00 -1.01
CA GLY A 85 -3.74 -10.41 0.31
C GLY A 85 -4.58 -9.16 0.51
N MET A 86 -4.51 -8.63 1.72
CA MET A 86 -5.11 -7.34 2.06
C MET A 86 -4.09 -6.41 2.72
N ASN A 87 -4.28 -5.11 2.50
CA ASN A 87 -3.50 -4.07 3.15
C ASN A 87 -4.37 -3.27 4.13
N PHE A 88 -3.85 -3.06 5.34
CA PHE A 88 -4.49 -2.26 6.38
C PHE A 88 -3.51 -1.27 7.01
N MET A 89 -4.02 -0.09 7.36
CA MET A 89 -3.29 0.92 8.13
C MET A 89 -3.43 0.61 9.62
N SER A 90 -2.31 0.43 10.33
CA SER A 90 -2.33 0.07 11.76
C SER A 90 -2.85 1.18 12.69
N ILE A 91 -3.02 2.41 12.16
CA ILE A 91 -3.64 3.53 12.88
C ILE A 91 -5.16 3.60 12.71
N ASP A 92 -5.77 2.73 11.89
CA ASP A 92 -7.24 2.67 11.76
C ASP A 92 -7.85 2.25 13.09
N SER A 93 -8.86 2.97 13.57
CA SER A 93 -9.51 2.69 14.85
C SER A 93 -10.20 1.32 14.90
N HIS A 94 -10.53 0.76 13.74
CA HIS A 94 -11.15 -0.55 13.57
C HIS A 94 -10.21 -1.60 12.96
N TYR A 95 -8.90 -1.36 13.11
CA TYR A 95 -7.87 -2.26 12.59
C TYR A 95 -8.07 -3.72 13.00
N THR A 96 -8.42 -3.93 14.28
CA THR A 96 -8.62 -5.27 14.84
C THR A 96 -9.78 -5.99 14.16
N GLU A 97 -10.92 -5.34 14.02
CA GLU A 97 -12.13 -5.91 13.41
C GLU A 97 -11.91 -6.24 11.93
N TYR A 98 -11.26 -5.33 11.19
CA TYR A 98 -11.02 -5.49 9.76
C TYR A 98 -9.99 -6.58 9.45
N VAL A 99 -8.89 -6.63 10.20
CA VAL A 99 -7.90 -7.70 10.06
C VAL A 99 -8.50 -9.05 10.44
N THR A 100 -9.26 -9.12 11.54
CA THR A 100 -9.93 -10.35 11.97
C THR A 100 -10.89 -10.87 10.90
N GLU A 101 -11.68 -9.98 10.27
CA GLU A 101 -12.57 -10.39 9.19
C GLU A 101 -11.79 -10.86 7.95
N ALA A 102 -10.72 -10.17 7.56
CA ALA A 102 -9.88 -10.59 6.43
C ALA A 102 -9.26 -11.98 6.65
N VAL A 103 -8.78 -12.25 7.84
CA VAL A 103 -8.26 -13.57 8.24
C VAL A 103 -9.35 -14.64 8.17
N LYS A 104 -10.52 -14.37 8.73
CA LYS A 104 -11.69 -15.26 8.69
C LYS A 104 -12.14 -15.58 7.27
N GLN A 105 -12.05 -14.62 6.35
CA GLN A 105 -12.39 -14.78 4.93
C GLN A 105 -11.26 -15.41 4.09
N GLY A 106 -10.15 -15.79 4.72
CA GLY A 106 -9.06 -16.54 4.09
C GLY A 106 -8.13 -15.68 3.22
N ALA A 107 -7.83 -14.45 3.63
CA ALA A 107 -6.75 -13.69 3.01
C ALA A 107 -5.43 -14.46 3.14
N ASP A 108 -4.70 -14.64 2.03
CA ASP A 108 -3.43 -15.37 2.02
C ASP A 108 -2.35 -14.64 2.85
N LEU A 109 -2.37 -13.30 2.82
CA LEU A 109 -1.47 -12.47 3.61
C LEU A 109 -2.09 -11.13 3.98
N ILE A 110 -1.61 -10.55 5.09
CA ILE A 110 -1.91 -9.18 5.50
C ILE A 110 -0.62 -8.35 5.44
N ILE A 111 -0.64 -7.28 4.64
CA ILE A 111 0.39 -6.26 4.63
C ILE A 111 -0.09 -5.10 5.50
N SER A 112 0.74 -4.65 6.43
CA SER A 112 0.33 -3.57 7.34
C SER A 112 1.43 -2.55 7.58
N GLY A 113 1.03 -1.28 7.50
CA GLY A 113 1.88 -0.11 7.67
C GLY A 113 1.11 1.08 8.23
N ALA A 114 1.58 2.30 7.97
CA ALA A 114 1.04 3.54 8.55
C ALA A 114 0.91 3.43 10.07
N GLY A 115 2.03 3.28 10.75
CA GLY A 115 2.20 2.96 12.15
C GLY A 115 2.91 1.62 12.35
N LEU A 116 2.95 1.14 13.59
CA LEU A 116 3.61 -0.11 13.95
C LEU A 116 2.55 -1.20 14.20
N PRO A 117 2.44 -2.24 13.36
CA PRO A 117 1.40 -3.27 13.47
C PRO A 117 1.72 -4.29 14.58
N LEU A 118 1.83 -3.83 15.82
CA LEU A 118 2.32 -4.64 16.94
C LEU A 118 1.37 -5.77 17.35
N THR A 119 0.07 -5.63 17.06
CA THR A 119 -0.96 -6.63 17.38
C THR A 119 -1.22 -7.63 16.25
N LEU A 120 -0.65 -7.40 15.05
CA LEU A 120 -0.92 -8.25 13.88
C LEU A 120 -0.66 -9.75 14.11
N PRO A 121 0.42 -10.18 14.81
CA PRO A 121 0.62 -11.59 15.13
C PRO A 121 -0.50 -12.21 15.98
N GLU A 122 -1.08 -11.44 16.91
CA GLU A 122 -2.20 -11.86 17.74
C GLU A 122 -3.47 -12.07 16.91
N LEU A 123 -3.77 -11.11 16.02
CA LEU A 123 -4.96 -11.15 15.17
C LEU A 123 -4.94 -12.27 14.12
N THR A 124 -3.74 -12.78 13.79
CA THR A 124 -3.55 -13.86 12.81
C THR A 124 -3.23 -15.20 13.47
N ALA A 125 -3.20 -15.26 14.81
CA ALA A 125 -2.85 -16.48 15.53
C ALA A 125 -3.77 -17.65 15.17
N GLY A 126 -3.20 -18.82 14.94
CA GLY A 126 -3.93 -20.04 14.57
C GLY A 126 -4.46 -20.07 13.13
N SER A 127 -4.23 -19.03 12.33
CA SER A 127 -4.60 -19.00 10.91
C SER A 127 -3.42 -19.38 9.99
N GLN A 128 -3.73 -19.55 8.70
CA GLN A 128 -2.73 -19.71 7.63
C GLN A 128 -2.33 -18.37 6.97
N THR A 129 -2.86 -17.26 7.45
CA THR A 129 -2.59 -15.94 6.89
C THR A 129 -1.17 -15.48 7.22
N ARG A 130 -0.41 -15.06 6.21
CA ARG A 130 0.95 -14.54 6.35
C ARG A 130 0.92 -13.08 6.76
N ILE A 131 1.95 -12.63 7.51
CA ILE A 131 2.03 -11.27 8.03
C ILE A 131 3.28 -10.56 7.53
N VAL A 132 3.05 -9.36 6.96
CA VAL A 132 4.09 -8.59 6.29
C VAL A 132 4.02 -7.12 6.75
N PRO A 133 4.94 -6.67 7.62
CA PRO A 133 5.00 -5.27 8.00
C PRO A 133 5.67 -4.42 6.92
N ILE A 134 5.21 -3.16 6.78
CA ILE A 134 5.90 -2.13 6.00
C ILE A 134 6.76 -1.29 6.94
N VAL A 135 8.00 -1.06 6.56
CA VAL A 135 8.97 -0.25 7.31
C VAL A 135 9.69 0.73 6.40
N SER A 136 10.13 1.87 6.94
CA SER A 136 10.94 2.86 6.20
C SER A 136 12.36 2.98 6.76
N SER A 137 12.76 2.10 7.68
CA SER A 137 14.10 2.09 8.26
C SER A 137 14.42 0.79 9.01
N ALA A 138 15.70 0.47 9.15
CA ALA A 138 16.17 -0.65 9.97
C ALA A 138 15.78 -0.51 11.46
N ARG A 139 15.65 0.72 11.98
CA ARG A 139 15.16 0.97 13.33
C ARG A 139 13.71 0.50 13.52
N ALA A 140 12.83 0.85 12.60
CA ALA A 140 11.43 0.41 12.65
C ALA A 140 11.33 -1.11 12.49
N CYS A 141 12.08 -1.70 11.55
CA CYS A 141 12.17 -3.14 11.35
C CYS A 141 12.58 -3.86 12.64
N ARG A 142 13.69 -3.45 13.26
CA ARG A 142 14.16 -4.01 14.54
C ARG A 142 13.10 -3.95 15.63
N LEU A 143 12.42 -2.81 15.75
CA LEU A 143 11.41 -2.62 16.79
C LEU A 143 10.24 -3.61 16.62
N ILE A 144 9.73 -3.76 15.39
CA ILE A 144 8.64 -4.68 15.09
C ILE A 144 9.07 -6.13 15.37
N LEU A 145 10.18 -6.59 14.78
CA LEU A 145 10.66 -7.96 14.93
C LEU A 145 10.91 -8.32 16.40
N THR A 146 11.57 -7.42 17.16
CA THR A 146 11.83 -7.64 18.58
C THR A 146 10.53 -7.74 19.39
N LYS A 147 9.55 -6.87 19.10
CA LYS A 147 8.25 -6.89 19.81
C LYS A 147 7.45 -8.13 19.47
N TRP A 148 7.37 -8.50 18.18
CA TRP A 148 6.65 -9.68 17.72
C TRP A 148 7.24 -10.96 18.32
N LEU A 149 8.59 -11.09 18.29
CA LEU A 149 9.27 -12.24 18.86
C LEU A 149 9.01 -12.34 20.37
N ARG A 150 9.23 -11.25 21.13
CA ARG A 150 9.09 -11.26 22.60
C ARG A 150 7.66 -11.51 23.07
N LYS A 151 6.67 -10.92 22.41
CA LYS A 151 5.28 -10.94 22.87
C LYS A 151 4.49 -12.13 22.30
N HIS A 152 4.79 -12.53 21.06
CA HIS A 152 3.97 -13.49 20.33
C HIS A 152 4.76 -14.71 19.84
N ASN A 153 6.07 -14.78 20.07
CA ASN A 153 6.97 -15.81 19.52
C ASN A 153 6.75 -16.00 18.00
N ARG A 154 6.64 -14.90 17.25
CA ARG A 154 6.28 -14.87 15.83
C ARG A 154 7.25 -14.00 15.05
N PHE A 155 7.69 -14.52 13.88
CA PHE A 155 8.48 -13.80 12.88
C PHE A 155 7.56 -13.27 11.76
N PRO A 156 7.91 -12.17 11.07
CA PRO A 156 7.23 -11.80 9.83
C PRO A 156 7.53 -12.85 8.75
N ASP A 157 6.57 -13.05 7.85
CA ASP A 157 6.74 -13.94 6.69
C ASP A 157 7.49 -13.24 5.53
N ALA A 158 7.47 -11.91 5.52
CA ALA A 158 8.28 -11.03 4.68
C ALA A 158 8.31 -9.63 5.31
N VAL A 159 9.14 -8.72 4.77
CA VAL A 159 9.16 -7.29 5.13
C VAL A 159 9.13 -6.46 3.85
N VAL A 160 8.32 -5.40 3.82
CA VAL A 160 8.36 -4.38 2.76
C VAL A 160 9.13 -3.17 3.27
N VAL A 161 10.14 -2.73 2.52
CA VAL A 161 10.91 -1.50 2.78
C VAL A 161 10.39 -0.42 1.85
N GLU A 162 9.78 0.60 2.43
CA GLU A 162 9.20 1.71 1.68
C GLU A 162 10.12 2.92 1.68
N GLY A 163 10.53 3.36 0.48
CA GLY A 163 11.37 4.53 0.27
C GLY A 163 10.57 5.84 0.12
N PRO A 164 11.30 6.97 0.08
CA PRO A 164 10.68 8.30 0.06
C PRO A 164 9.91 8.62 -1.22
N LEU A 165 10.11 7.89 -2.32
CA LEU A 165 9.37 8.07 -3.58
C LEU A 165 8.05 7.28 -3.63
N ALA A 166 7.65 6.64 -2.55
CA ALA A 166 6.35 5.98 -2.46
C ALA A 166 5.19 7.00 -2.54
N GLY A 167 4.01 6.50 -2.86
CA GLY A 167 2.77 7.29 -2.91
C GLY A 167 1.96 7.15 -1.63
N GLY A 168 1.04 8.08 -1.39
CA GLY A 168 0.23 8.09 -0.19
C GLY A 168 1.01 8.48 1.07
N HIS A 169 0.68 7.87 2.19
CA HIS A 169 1.31 8.17 3.48
C HIS A 169 2.74 7.65 3.53
N LEU A 170 3.65 8.47 4.03
CA LEU A 170 5.09 8.22 4.06
C LEU A 170 5.59 8.10 5.50
N GLY A 171 6.42 7.10 5.75
CA GLY A 171 7.07 6.86 7.04
C GLY A 171 8.27 7.77 7.34
N PHE A 172 8.29 8.98 6.77
CA PHE A 172 9.36 9.97 6.88
C PHE A 172 8.83 11.26 7.53
N LYS A 173 9.72 12.05 8.13
CA LYS A 173 9.35 13.36 8.63
C LYS A 173 9.12 14.32 7.47
N LEU A 174 8.16 15.22 7.63
CA LEU A 174 7.80 16.20 6.61
C LEU A 174 9.00 17.07 6.21
N ASP A 175 9.73 17.58 7.21
CA ASP A 175 10.90 18.44 7.00
C ASP A 175 12.03 17.71 6.28
N ASP A 176 12.25 16.42 6.60
CA ASP A 176 13.28 15.62 5.92
C ASP A 176 12.94 15.41 4.43
N LEU A 177 11.65 15.25 4.10
CA LEU A 177 11.18 15.13 2.72
C LEU A 177 11.30 16.45 1.94
N TYR A 178 11.02 17.60 2.57
CA TYR A 178 11.16 18.90 1.93
C TYR A 178 12.63 19.29 1.71
N ASN A 179 13.49 18.93 2.64
CA ASN A 179 14.93 19.26 2.59
C ASN A 179 15.76 18.15 1.94
N GLU A 180 15.13 17.06 1.48
CA GLU A 180 15.79 15.90 0.87
C GLU A 180 16.90 15.29 1.77
N THR A 181 16.70 15.35 3.10
CA THR A 181 17.65 14.81 4.10
C THR A 181 17.32 13.39 4.55
N ASN A 182 16.22 12.83 4.08
CA ASN A 182 15.84 11.45 4.31
C ASN A 182 16.74 10.45 3.57
N GLN A 183 16.82 9.22 4.08
CA GLN A 183 17.47 8.13 3.34
C GLN A 183 16.77 7.88 2.01
N THR A 184 17.53 7.51 0.98
CA THR A 184 16.96 6.98 -0.25
C THR A 184 16.41 5.57 -0.02
N LEU A 185 15.66 5.03 -1.00
CA LEU A 185 15.20 3.63 -0.93
C LEU A 185 16.39 2.67 -0.86
N GLU A 186 17.44 2.90 -1.65
CA GLU A 186 18.63 2.07 -1.70
C GLU A 186 19.33 2.00 -0.34
N GLN A 187 19.48 3.14 0.34
CA GLN A 187 20.10 3.22 1.67
C GLN A 187 19.26 2.49 2.73
N ALA A 188 17.94 2.78 2.76
CA ALA A 188 17.04 2.13 3.70
C ALA A 188 16.95 0.62 3.48
N LEU A 189 16.92 0.19 2.20
CA LEU A 189 16.91 -1.22 1.82
C LEU A 189 18.20 -1.92 2.27
N ALA A 190 19.38 -1.35 1.99
CA ALA A 190 20.66 -1.92 2.39
C ALA A 190 20.73 -2.11 3.90
N ASP A 191 20.32 -1.11 4.70
CA ASP A 191 20.32 -1.18 6.15
C ASP A 191 19.34 -2.25 6.68
N VAL A 192 18.15 -2.34 6.10
CA VAL A 192 17.15 -3.37 6.49
C VAL A 192 17.62 -4.75 6.10
N VAL A 193 18.14 -4.94 4.88
CA VAL A 193 18.68 -6.23 4.42
C VAL A 193 19.82 -6.69 5.33
N ALA A 194 20.78 -5.82 5.66
CA ALA A 194 21.87 -6.14 6.56
C ALA A 194 21.36 -6.59 7.95
N TYR A 195 20.35 -5.89 8.49
CA TYR A 195 19.72 -6.28 9.75
C TYR A 195 18.99 -7.63 9.65
N ILE A 196 18.19 -7.84 8.61
CA ILE A 196 17.42 -9.08 8.39
C ILE A 196 18.38 -10.27 8.23
N ARG A 197 19.45 -10.17 7.44
CA ARG A 197 20.43 -11.26 7.26
C ARG A 197 21.05 -11.70 8.58
N LYS A 198 21.41 -10.75 9.46
CA LYS A 198 21.89 -11.08 10.79
C LYS A 198 20.82 -11.76 11.64
N PHE A 199 19.61 -11.24 11.60
CA PHE A 199 18.46 -11.80 12.34
C PHE A 199 18.12 -13.22 11.89
N GLU A 200 18.14 -13.49 10.57
CA GLU A 200 17.95 -14.83 9.99
C GLU A 200 18.97 -15.84 10.49
N GLN A 201 20.25 -15.45 10.54
CA GLN A 201 21.33 -16.29 11.06
C GLN A 201 21.15 -16.59 12.55
N GLU A 202 20.77 -15.60 13.36
CA GLU A 202 20.57 -15.76 14.81
C GLU A 202 19.38 -16.67 15.16
N HIS A 203 18.34 -16.68 14.31
CA HIS A 203 17.08 -17.38 14.59
C HIS A 203 16.79 -18.57 13.67
N ASN A 204 17.66 -18.87 12.71
CA ASN A 204 17.50 -19.92 11.70
C ASN A 204 16.14 -19.83 10.96
N VAL A 205 15.84 -18.65 10.46
CA VAL A 205 14.61 -18.33 9.70
C VAL A 205 14.97 -17.68 8.37
N SER A 206 14.01 -17.61 7.43
CA SER A 206 14.14 -16.86 6.19
C SER A 206 13.02 -15.83 6.09
N ILE A 207 13.39 -14.57 5.86
CA ILE A 207 12.48 -13.42 5.81
C ILE A 207 12.77 -12.63 4.54
N PRO A 208 12.06 -12.88 3.43
CA PRO A 208 12.27 -12.12 2.21
C PRO A 208 11.95 -10.64 2.40
N VAL A 209 12.75 -9.79 1.75
CA VAL A 209 12.63 -8.32 1.83
C VAL A 209 12.19 -7.80 0.46
N PHE A 210 11.12 -7.02 0.42
CA PHE A 210 10.60 -6.38 -0.78
C PHE A 210 10.87 -4.88 -0.74
N ALA A 211 11.36 -4.32 -1.85
CA ALA A 211 11.58 -2.89 -1.98
C ALA A 211 10.35 -2.21 -2.57
N ALA A 212 9.99 -1.02 -2.07
CA ALA A 212 8.84 -0.24 -2.52
C ALA A 212 9.13 1.26 -2.64
N GLY A 213 8.53 1.91 -3.63
CA GLY A 213 8.63 3.36 -3.83
C GLY A 213 9.60 3.77 -4.96
N GLY A 214 9.07 4.33 -6.03
CA GLY A 214 9.85 4.80 -7.19
C GLY A 214 10.31 3.72 -8.16
N ILE A 215 9.75 2.53 -8.09
CA ILE A 215 10.09 1.40 -8.99
C ILE A 215 9.10 1.37 -10.15
N MET A 216 9.61 1.44 -11.39
CA MET A 216 8.79 1.60 -12.60
C MET A 216 9.07 0.54 -13.67
N ASP A 217 10.28 -0.02 -13.73
CA ASP A 217 10.70 -0.91 -14.79
C ASP A 217 11.69 -2.00 -14.32
N TYR A 218 12.11 -2.83 -15.27
CA TYR A 218 13.05 -3.92 -15.04
C TYR A 218 14.40 -3.45 -14.47
N THR A 219 14.89 -2.30 -14.90
CA THR A 219 16.19 -1.76 -14.44
C THR A 219 16.11 -1.39 -12.96
N ASP A 220 15.02 -0.75 -12.55
CA ASP A 220 14.77 -0.45 -11.15
C ASP A 220 14.69 -1.75 -10.31
N VAL A 221 13.98 -2.75 -10.82
CA VAL A 221 13.87 -4.07 -10.13
C VAL A 221 15.26 -4.70 -9.97
N GLN A 222 16.07 -4.75 -11.05
CA GLN A 222 17.42 -5.32 -10.97
C GLN A 222 18.27 -4.59 -9.93
N ARG A 223 18.24 -3.26 -9.89
CA ARG A 223 18.96 -2.46 -8.90
C ARG A 223 18.55 -2.82 -7.46
N MET A 224 17.27 -3.05 -7.18
CA MET A 224 16.83 -3.47 -5.85
C MET A 224 17.29 -4.89 -5.50
N LEU A 225 17.26 -5.81 -6.47
CA LEU A 225 17.77 -7.18 -6.30
C LEU A 225 19.27 -7.21 -6.02
N GLU A 226 20.06 -6.37 -6.69
CA GLU A 226 21.51 -6.23 -6.46
C GLU A 226 21.85 -5.77 -5.04
N ILE A 227 21.01 -4.93 -4.43
CA ILE A 227 21.14 -4.50 -3.03
C ILE A 227 20.77 -5.63 -2.05
N GLY A 228 20.02 -6.63 -2.50
CA GLY A 228 19.63 -7.80 -1.71
C GLY A 228 18.14 -7.92 -1.43
N ALA A 229 17.29 -7.14 -2.11
CA ALA A 229 15.86 -7.39 -2.08
C ALA A 229 15.53 -8.77 -2.67
N SER A 230 14.47 -9.40 -2.18
CA SER A 230 13.92 -10.64 -2.72
C SER A 230 12.88 -10.37 -3.83
N GLY A 231 12.37 -9.15 -3.92
CA GLY A 231 11.38 -8.72 -4.89
C GLY A 231 10.99 -7.27 -4.67
N VAL A 232 9.92 -6.84 -5.30
CA VAL A 232 9.45 -5.44 -5.26
C VAL A 232 7.97 -5.33 -4.95
N GLN A 233 7.57 -4.21 -4.32
CA GLN A 233 6.17 -3.79 -4.22
C GLN A 233 5.97 -2.52 -5.04
N VAL A 234 5.00 -2.54 -5.97
CA VAL A 234 4.73 -1.46 -6.92
C VAL A 234 3.27 -1.02 -6.81
N GLY A 235 3.03 0.29 -6.77
CA GLY A 235 1.69 0.87 -6.70
C GLY A 235 1.31 1.61 -7.99
N SER A 236 1.91 2.79 -8.21
CA SER A 236 1.48 3.78 -9.21
C SER A 236 1.32 3.23 -10.63
N SER A 237 2.21 2.34 -11.08
CA SER A 237 2.11 1.71 -12.40
C SER A 237 0.86 0.86 -12.59
N PHE A 238 0.30 0.31 -11.51
CA PHE A 238 -0.94 -0.46 -11.57
C PHE A 238 -2.20 0.41 -11.57
N VAL A 239 -2.11 1.69 -11.18
CA VAL A 239 -3.24 2.62 -11.25
C VAL A 239 -3.66 2.87 -12.69
N THR A 240 -2.71 3.03 -13.60
CA THR A 240 -2.96 3.27 -15.03
C THR A 240 -3.17 1.96 -15.80
N THR A 241 -3.85 0.99 -15.19
CA THR A 241 -4.23 -0.25 -15.87
C THR A 241 -5.73 -0.34 -16.13
N LYS A 242 -6.10 -1.13 -17.14
CA LYS A 242 -7.51 -1.41 -17.45
C LYS A 242 -8.23 -2.07 -16.30
N GLU A 243 -7.51 -2.94 -15.56
CA GLU A 243 -8.05 -3.76 -14.47
C GLU A 243 -8.10 -3.04 -13.11
N CYS A 244 -7.47 -1.86 -13.00
CA CYS A 244 -7.56 -1.02 -11.80
C CYS A 244 -9.03 -0.61 -11.54
N ASP A 245 -9.48 -0.75 -10.29
CA ASP A 245 -10.88 -0.54 -9.87
C ASP A 245 -11.26 0.96 -9.71
N ALA A 246 -10.29 1.87 -9.85
CA ALA A 246 -10.51 3.31 -9.83
C ALA A 246 -11.30 3.81 -11.04
N SER A 247 -12.00 4.94 -10.88
CA SER A 247 -12.69 5.61 -11.99
C SER A 247 -11.72 6.05 -13.09
N ASP A 248 -12.23 6.17 -14.32
CA ASP A 248 -11.43 6.67 -15.45
C ASP A 248 -10.88 8.07 -15.19
N ARG A 249 -11.65 8.92 -14.48
CA ARG A 249 -11.19 10.25 -14.09
C ARG A 249 -10.01 10.21 -13.12
N PHE A 250 -10.00 9.26 -12.19
CA PHE A 250 -8.83 9.04 -11.31
C PHE A 250 -7.60 8.65 -12.12
N LYS A 251 -7.76 7.69 -13.04
CA LYS A 251 -6.66 7.25 -13.92
C LYS A 251 -6.17 8.40 -14.81
N GLN A 252 -7.10 9.22 -15.33
CA GLN A 252 -6.75 10.38 -16.15
C GLN A 252 -5.92 11.40 -15.36
N THR A 253 -6.20 11.60 -14.05
CA THR A 253 -5.38 12.48 -13.20
C THR A 253 -3.93 12.01 -13.12
N TYR A 254 -3.69 10.70 -13.17
CA TYR A 254 -2.32 10.14 -13.23
C TYR A 254 -1.65 10.40 -14.57
N LEU A 255 -2.39 10.25 -15.68
CA LEU A 255 -1.86 10.47 -17.03
C LEU A 255 -1.56 11.94 -17.32
N ASP A 256 -2.33 12.85 -16.72
CA ASP A 256 -2.16 14.29 -16.88
C ASP A 256 -1.08 14.87 -15.94
N ALA A 257 -0.68 14.10 -14.91
CA ALA A 257 0.28 14.57 -13.90
C ALA A 257 1.70 14.70 -14.49
N ARG A 258 2.35 15.82 -14.19
CA ARG A 258 3.75 16.10 -14.53
C ARG A 258 4.61 15.99 -13.27
N PRO A 259 5.93 15.89 -13.39
CA PRO A 259 6.81 15.88 -12.21
C PRO A 259 6.59 17.06 -11.26
N GLU A 260 6.35 18.26 -11.80
CA GLU A 260 6.07 19.47 -11.04
C GLU A 260 4.70 19.48 -10.31
N ASP A 261 3.78 18.62 -10.71
CA ASP A 261 2.47 18.46 -10.06
C ASP A 261 2.54 17.56 -8.83
N VAL A 262 3.69 16.93 -8.54
CA VAL A 262 3.85 16.07 -7.37
C VAL A 262 4.11 16.95 -6.13
N ARG A 263 3.25 16.80 -5.11
CA ARG A 263 3.33 17.59 -3.88
C ARG A 263 3.42 16.69 -2.64
N ILE A 264 4.30 17.06 -1.72
CA ILE A 264 4.31 16.53 -0.35
C ILE A 264 3.32 17.36 0.48
N ILE A 265 2.47 16.70 1.24
CA ILE A 265 1.44 17.30 2.09
C ILE A 265 1.49 16.72 3.49
N LYS A 266 0.97 17.42 4.49
CA LYS A 266 0.70 16.91 5.82
C LYS A 266 -0.73 16.39 5.86
N SER A 267 -0.88 15.06 5.82
CA SER A 267 -2.21 14.43 5.88
C SER A 267 -2.91 14.66 7.23
N PRO A 268 -4.25 14.64 7.28
CA PRO A 268 -5.01 14.59 8.54
C PRO A 268 -4.64 13.44 9.49
N THR A 269 -3.99 12.40 9.00
CA THR A 269 -3.40 11.32 9.81
C THR A 269 -2.18 11.74 10.63
N GLY A 270 -1.66 12.96 10.41
CA GLY A 270 -0.42 13.44 10.99
C GLY A 270 0.85 13.03 10.22
N PHE A 271 0.77 12.06 9.31
CA PHE A 271 1.89 11.64 8.45
C PHE A 271 2.11 12.61 7.29
N ALA A 272 3.34 12.68 6.80
CA ALA A 272 3.60 13.20 5.46
C ALA A 272 2.94 12.31 4.41
N ALA A 273 2.51 12.87 3.31
CA ALA A 273 1.95 12.11 2.20
C ALA A 273 2.31 12.74 0.85
N ARG A 274 2.31 11.93 -0.21
CA ARG A 274 2.56 12.40 -1.57
C ARG A 274 1.30 12.29 -2.42
N ALA A 275 0.94 13.38 -3.08
CA ALA A 275 -0.26 13.49 -3.90
C ALA A 275 -0.01 14.34 -5.15
N VAL A 276 -0.89 14.20 -6.15
CA VAL A 276 -0.97 15.13 -7.27
C VAL A 276 -1.54 16.47 -6.76
N ASN A 277 -0.93 17.59 -7.13
CA ASN A 277 -1.33 18.93 -6.74
C ASN A 277 -2.59 19.41 -7.52
N THR A 278 -3.69 18.69 -7.32
CA THR A 278 -4.99 18.98 -7.92
C THR A 278 -5.60 20.27 -7.36
N LYS A 279 -6.67 20.77 -7.99
CA LYS A 279 -7.48 21.89 -7.45
C LYS A 279 -7.97 21.62 -6.02
N PHE A 280 -8.26 20.35 -5.70
CA PHE A 280 -8.62 19.95 -4.34
C PHE A 280 -7.46 20.19 -3.37
N VAL A 281 -6.24 19.77 -3.71
CA VAL A 281 -5.04 19.93 -2.85
C VAL A 281 -4.72 21.43 -2.68
N GLN A 282 -4.80 22.23 -3.74
CA GLN A 282 -4.62 23.68 -3.68
C GLN A 282 -5.67 24.34 -2.75
N GLN A 283 -6.95 23.98 -2.89
CA GLN A 283 -8.00 24.50 -2.01
C GLN A 283 -7.75 24.11 -0.55
N ALA A 284 -7.36 22.85 -0.30
CA ALA A 284 -7.16 22.33 1.05
C ALA A 284 -5.98 22.97 1.79
N TYR A 285 -4.91 23.32 1.09
CA TYR A 285 -3.67 23.78 1.73
C TYR A 285 -3.32 25.26 1.48
N ASP A 286 -3.73 25.82 0.35
CA ASP A 286 -3.33 27.17 -0.05
C ASP A 286 -4.48 28.20 0.09
N HIS A 287 -5.75 27.72 0.15
CA HIS A 287 -6.95 28.57 0.13
C HIS A 287 -7.89 28.34 1.31
N GLY A 288 -7.34 27.99 2.49
CA GLY A 288 -8.08 28.02 3.75
C GLY A 288 -8.85 26.72 4.09
N GLY A 289 -8.62 25.62 3.36
CA GLY A 289 -9.21 24.33 3.69
C GLY A 289 -10.58 24.09 3.04
N ILE A 290 -11.13 22.90 3.33
CA ILE A 290 -12.45 22.45 2.89
C ILE A 290 -13.20 21.99 4.14
N PRO A 291 -14.24 22.71 4.60
CA PRO A 291 -14.96 22.37 5.82
C PRO A 291 -15.52 20.95 5.80
N VAL A 292 -15.35 20.22 6.90
CA VAL A 292 -15.86 18.86 7.06
C VAL A 292 -17.38 18.93 7.27
N GLN A 293 -18.15 18.46 6.31
CA GLN A 293 -19.61 18.39 6.41
C GLN A 293 -20.09 17.13 7.12
N HIS A 294 -19.40 16.00 6.89
CA HIS A 294 -19.68 14.70 7.51
C HIS A 294 -18.39 14.06 8.02
N CYS A 295 -18.40 13.56 9.26
CA CYS A 295 -17.27 12.86 9.86
C CYS A 295 -17.53 11.37 9.95
N PHE A 296 -16.73 10.55 9.26
CA PHE A 296 -16.83 9.08 9.26
C PHE A 296 -16.20 8.41 10.50
N ARG A 297 -15.66 9.20 11.43
CA ARG A 297 -15.01 8.73 12.67
C ARG A 297 -13.94 7.64 12.44
N CYS A 298 -13.26 7.70 11.30
CA CYS A 298 -12.25 6.71 10.92
C CYS A 298 -10.99 6.76 11.79
N MET A 299 -10.67 7.93 12.38
CA MET A 299 -9.49 8.16 13.23
C MET A 299 -9.78 9.19 14.33
N PRO A 300 -10.75 8.97 15.22
CA PRO A 300 -11.19 9.97 16.20
C PRO A 300 -10.12 10.38 17.21
N GLU A 301 -9.12 9.53 17.45
CA GLU A 301 -8.01 9.82 18.36
C GLU A 301 -6.93 10.73 17.75
N ILE A 302 -6.87 10.84 16.42
CA ILE A 302 -5.83 11.57 15.68
C ILE A 302 -6.42 12.78 14.96
N CYS A 303 -7.59 12.62 14.33
CA CYS A 303 -8.21 13.63 13.47
C CYS A 303 -9.32 14.36 14.23
N ASN A 304 -9.21 15.71 14.26
CA ASN A 304 -10.27 16.59 14.76
C ASN A 304 -11.00 17.25 13.58
N ALA A 305 -12.25 16.86 13.37
CA ALA A 305 -13.07 17.34 12.25
C ALA A 305 -13.26 18.89 12.23
N ALA A 306 -13.15 19.56 13.40
CA ALA A 306 -13.30 21.01 13.48
C ALA A 306 -12.04 21.78 13.04
N THR A 307 -10.88 21.16 13.04
CA THR A 307 -9.59 21.84 12.78
C THR A 307 -8.81 21.24 11.63
N THR A 308 -9.22 20.09 11.11
CA THR A 308 -8.54 19.45 9.96
C THR A 308 -8.78 20.27 8.68
N PRO A 309 -7.81 20.34 7.76
CA PRO A 309 -7.98 21.10 6.52
C PRO A 309 -9.04 20.49 5.58
N TYR A 310 -9.37 19.20 5.74
CA TYR A 310 -10.41 18.49 5.00
C TYR A 310 -10.70 17.11 5.63
N CYS A 311 -11.84 16.50 5.29
CA CYS A 311 -12.10 15.09 5.65
C CYS A 311 -11.33 14.15 4.71
N LEU A 312 -10.37 13.39 5.23
CA LEU A 312 -9.55 12.48 4.43
C LEU A 312 -10.39 11.40 3.73
N SER A 313 -11.31 10.76 4.46
CA SER A 313 -12.16 9.72 3.86
C SER A 313 -13.01 10.28 2.72
N GLN A 314 -13.67 11.43 2.92
CA GLN A 314 -14.46 12.08 1.88
C GLN A 314 -13.61 12.43 0.65
N ALA A 315 -12.44 13.02 0.86
CA ALA A 315 -11.52 13.39 -0.21
C ALA A 315 -11.07 12.20 -1.06
N LEU A 316 -10.85 11.06 -0.42
CA LEU A 316 -10.47 9.82 -1.11
C LEU A 316 -11.67 9.15 -1.81
N PHE A 317 -12.90 9.24 -1.24
CA PHE A 317 -14.12 8.77 -1.93
C PHE A 317 -14.38 9.59 -3.19
N ASP A 318 -14.29 10.91 -3.08
CA ASP A 318 -14.52 11.81 -4.20
C ASP A 318 -13.51 11.55 -5.33
N ALA A 319 -12.24 11.31 -4.97
CA ALA A 319 -11.22 10.92 -5.93
C ALA A 319 -11.56 9.58 -6.61
N ALA A 320 -11.90 8.55 -5.83
CA ALA A 320 -12.23 7.22 -6.36
C ALA A 320 -13.45 7.24 -7.28
N ARG A 321 -14.46 8.06 -6.96
CA ARG A 321 -15.68 8.25 -7.78
C ARG A 321 -15.47 9.21 -8.95
N GLY A 322 -14.42 10.03 -8.92
CA GLY A 322 -14.20 11.10 -9.88
C GLY A 322 -15.09 12.33 -9.65
N GLU A 323 -15.45 12.61 -8.40
CA GLU A 323 -16.35 13.70 -7.97
C GLU A 323 -15.57 14.86 -7.32
N ASN A 324 -16.26 15.97 -6.99
CA ASN A 324 -15.81 17.09 -6.14
C ASN A 324 -14.37 17.57 -6.37
N MET A 325 -14.13 18.26 -7.48
CA MET A 325 -12.79 18.75 -7.88
C MET A 325 -11.72 17.64 -8.02
N GLY A 326 -12.13 16.38 -8.15
CA GLY A 326 -11.25 15.23 -8.27
C GLY A 326 -10.72 14.68 -6.95
N GLY A 327 -11.11 15.24 -5.79
CA GLY A 327 -10.70 14.78 -4.47
C GLY A 327 -9.19 14.76 -4.25
N LEU A 328 -8.74 13.93 -3.29
CA LEU A 328 -7.33 13.73 -3.01
C LEU A 328 -6.79 12.52 -3.78
N VAL A 329 -5.89 12.76 -4.71
CA VAL A 329 -5.25 11.72 -5.52
C VAL A 329 -3.82 11.51 -5.03
N PHE A 330 -3.60 10.47 -4.24
CA PHE A 330 -2.26 10.05 -3.84
C PHE A 330 -1.50 9.49 -5.04
N CYS A 331 -0.18 9.74 -5.13
CA CYS A 331 0.66 9.24 -6.23
C CYS A 331 2.09 8.99 -5.76
N GLY A 332 2.83 8.15 -6.47
CA GLY A 332 4.28 8.01 -6.30
C GLY A 332 5.05 9.19 -6.88
N GLY A 333 6.31 9.35 -6.49
CA GLY A 333 7.16 10.46 -6.94
C GLY A 333 7.44 10.48 -8.45
N ARG A 334 7.27 9.33 -9.13
CA ARG A 334 7.51 9.17 -10.57
C ARG A 334 6.19 9.06 -11.38
N VAL A 335 5.08 9.58 -10.86
CA VAL A 335 3.78 9.52 -11.56
C VAL A 335 3.83 10.16 -12.94
N GLY A 336 4.60 11.22 -13.14
CA GLY A 336 4.76 11.90 -14.42
C GLY A 336 5.43 11.08 -15.53
N GLU A 337 5.84 9.83 -15.26
CA GLU A 337 6.35 8.89 -16.27
C GLU A 337 5.24 7.95 -16.81
N LEU A 338 4.01 8.07 -16.31
CA LEU A 338 2.87 7.26 -16.72
C LEU A 338 2.02 8.02 -17.75
N HIS A 339 2.02 7.56 -19.01
CA HIS A 339 1.44 8.32 -20.14
C HIS A 339 0.30 7.59 -20.84
N GLU A 340 0.00 6.34 -20.46
CA GLU A 340 -1.01 5.52 -21.14
C GLU A 340 -1.71 4.54 -20.20
N ILE A 341 -2.90 4.12 -20.57
CA ILE A 341 -3.61 3.00 -19.94
C ILE A 341 -3.15 1.69 -20.58
N VAL A 342 -2.53 0.86 -19.78
CA VAL A 342 -2.01 -0.46 -20.18
C VAL A 342 -2.80 -1.60 -19.52
N THR A 343 -2.43 -2.85 -19.76
CA THR A 343 -2.92 -4.00 -18.98
C THR A 343 -1.99 -4.29 -17.80
N VAL A 344 -2.50 -4.99 -16.79
CA VAL A 344 -1.68 -5.53 -15.68
C VAL A 344 -0.55 -6.39 -16.23
N GLN A 345 -0.81 -7.21 -17.26
CA GLN A 345 0.23 -8.03 -17.88
C GLN A 345 1.37 -7.19 -18.46
N GLN A 346 1.07 -6.07 -19.12
CA GLN A 346 2.10 -5.16 -19.65
C GLN A 346 2.93 -4.51 -18.54
N VAL A 347 2.31 -4.15 -17.40
CA VAL A 347 3.06 -3.67 -16.23
C VAL A 347 3.96 -4.78 -15.69
N MET A 348 3.46 -6.00 -15.52
CA MET A 348 4.25 -7.14 -15.06
C MET A 348 5.41 -7.43 -15.99
N ASP A 349 5.18 -7.40 -17.31
CA ASP A 349 6.25 -7.60 -18.31
C ASP A 349 7.30 -6.50 -18.23
N ARG A 350 6.91 -5.24 -18.10
CA ARG A 350 7.84 -4.10 -17.94
C ARG A 350 8.71 -4.22 -16.69
N LEU A 351 8.17 -4.76 -15.58
CA LEU A 351 8.90 -4.95 -14.32
C LEU A 351 9.82 -6.19 -14.35
N THR A 352 9.50 -7.20 -15.15
CA THR A 352 10.13 -8.52 -15.04
C THR A 352 10.93 -8.96 -16.25
N LYS A 353 10.84 -8.22 -17.36
CA LYS A 353 11.56 -8.50 -18.61
C LYS A 353 12.41 -7.31 -19.02
N PRO A 354 13.63 -7.52 -19.53
CA PRO A 354 14.40 -6.44 -20.11
C PRO A 354 13.65 -5.79 -21.26
N ALA A 355 13.83 -4.48 -21.46
CA ALA A 355 13.28 -3.79 -22.62
C ALA A 355 13.82 -4.46 -23.89
N VAL A 356 12.92 -4.79 -24.82
CA VAL A 356 13.31 -5.27 -26.14
C VAL A 356 13.89 -4.07 -26.88
N MET A 357 15.19 -4.13 -27.19
CA MET A 357 15.88 -3.12 -28.00
C MET A 357 15.37 -3.13 -29.44
#